data_836186d295541a25f91dc8f90dc26366
#
_entry.id   836186d295541a25f91dc8f90dc26366
#
_cell.length_a   1.000
_cell.length_b   1.000
_cell.length_c   1.000
_cell.angle_alpha   90.00
_cell.angle_beta   90.00
_cell.angle_gamma   90.00
#
_symmetry.space_group_name_H-M   'P 1'
#
loop_
_entity.id
_entity.type
_entity.pdbx_description
1 polymer ?
#
loop_
_entity_poly.entity_id
_entity_poly.type
_entity_poly.pdbx_seq_one_letter_code
_entity_poly.pdbx_strand_id
1 'polypeptide(L)'
;MKKAYLTAGVPSHSATLYWKMRFLAHDPAAVLEFEEPTTFAEAKPSTNAERAPSNKTRLLILRDIENDRAIRSAEADFVACPADFAPETGLSGDRELATAQSVAEAFRRQGVELVVSDRTLPLVYVDALAKVGIACECDVFRGVLERRSKDSREIAAIREAQRATEEAMRAACRRIANAIPDADGVLWANGEMLTSENMRAFLDRTLLDAGYSNVPAIVAGRKDGDDCHNYGTGPLRTGEPIIIDVFPTNKTTLYNGDCTRTVINGPIKPIYAKMLEAVRAAKAAATATIKAGVSAEAVHRAAIAALEKYGFGYAAPGTPEAETEIRMTHGTGHGLGLSLHEPPLLDFKGPELVVGDVVSVEPGLYGAGVGGLRVEDIVVVTEDGCINLGSPLPETLSWND
;
A
#
# COMPACT_ATOMS: atom_id res chain seq x y z
N MET A 1 4.12 10.18 36.24
CA MET A 1 4.86 10.42 34.98
C MET A 1 3.84 10.86 33.92
N LYS A 2 3.90 12.11 33.48
CA LYS A 2 2.99 12.63 32.44
C LYS A 2 3.40 12.09 31.09
N LYS A 3 2.46 11.40 30.42
CA LYS A 3 2.67 10.70 29.15
C LYS A 3 1.98 11.46 28.01
N ALA A 4 2.62 11.47 26.85
CA ALA A 4 2.04 11.98 25.60
C ALA A 4 2.49 11.12 24.42
N TYR A 5 1.93 11.40 23.24
CA TYR A 5 2.25 10.63 22.02
C TYR A 5 2.76 11.57 20.92
N LEU A 6 3.66 11.03 20.11
CA LEU A 6 4.26 11.74 18.99
C LEU A 6 4.17 10.90 17.72
N THR A 7 3.80 11.55 16.63
CA THR A 7 4.00 11.06 15.28
C THR A 7 4.59 12.19 14.45
N ALA A 8 5.77 12.01 13.87
CA ALA A 8 6.48 13.08 13.17
C ALA A 8 7.25 12.56 11.95
N GLY A 9 7.60 13.47 11.06
CA GLY A 9 8.31 13.23 9.82
C GLY A 9 7.82 14.12 8.70
N VAL A 10 7.92 13.66 7.45
CA VAL A 10 7.37 14.36 6.28
C VAL A 10 6.07 13.64 5.86
N PRO A 11 4.91 14.32 5.87
CA PRO A 11 3.61 13.68 5.62
C PRO A 11 3.50 12.92 4.29
N SER A 12 4.15 13.41 3.23
CA SER A 12 4.20 12.74 1.93
C SER A 12 4.96 11.41 1.93
N HIS A 13 5.76 11.12 2.98
CA HIS A 13 6.58 9.92 3.10
C HIS A 13 6.25 9.09 4.35
N SER A 14 5.37 9.57 5.21
CA SER A 14 4.96 8.89 6.45
C SER A 14 3.45 8.61 6.41
N ALA A 15 3.08 7.37 6.10
CA ALA A 15 1.70 6.94 6.07
C ALA A 15 0.96 7.20 7.40
N THR A 16 1.60 6.93 8.53
CA THR A 16 1.02 7.16 9.87
C THR A 16 0.80 8.64 10.15
N LEU A 17 1.77 9.49 9.82
CA LEU A 17 1.65 10.93 10.02
C LEU A 17 0.53 11.51 9.14
N TYR A 18 0.52 11.19 7.84
CA TYR A 18 -0.54 11.61 6.94
C TYR A 18 -1.92 11.12 7.42
N TRP A 19 -2.03 9.86 7.82
CA TRP A 19 -3.28 9.31 8.36
C TRP A 19 -3.78 10.07 9.59
N LYS A 20 -2.88 10.48 10.49
CA LYS A 20 -3.26 11.23 11.70
C LYS A 20 -3.68 12.66 11.43
N MET A 21 -3.02 13.35 10.51
CA MET A 21 -3.30 14.76 10.25
C MET A 21 -4.22 15.01 9.04
N ARG A 22 -4.38 14.02 8.16
CA ARG A 22 -5.18 14.11 6.91
C ARG A 22 -4.89 15.36 6.09
N PHE A 23 -3.64 15.80 6.13
CA PHE A 23 -3.18 17.01 5.47
C PHE A 23 -1.83 16.74 4.80
N LEU A 24 -1.75 17.00 3.49
CA LEU A 24 -0.54 16.76 2.72
C LEU A 24 0.38 17.99 2.80
N ALA A 25 1.58 17.78 3.32
CA ALA A 25 2.69 18.71 3.30
C ALA A 25 3.97 17.98 2.89
N HIS A 26 4.92 18.73 2.33
CA HIS A 26 6.21 18.20 1.86
C HIS A 26 7.38 18.62 2.76
N ASP A 27 7.12 19.43 3.77
CA ASP A 27 8.06 19.82 4.82
C ASP A 27 7.79 19.00 6.10
N PRO A 28 8.76 18.92 7.04
CA PRO A 28 8.58 18.24 8.31
C PRO A 28 7.38 18.76 9.11
N ALA A 29 6.65 17.83 9.70
CA ALA A 29 5.49 18.09 10.55
C ALA A 29 5.45 17.11 11.72
N ALA A 30 4.73 17.47 12.78
CA ALA A 30 4.54 16.61 13.94
C ALA A 30 3.14 16.76 14.52
N VAL A 31 2.51 15.63 14.85
CA VAL A 31 1.26 15.54 15.62
C VAL A 31 1.61 15.11 17.04
N LEU A 32 1.33 15.99 18.00
CA LEU A 32 1.46 15.74 19.43
C LEU A 32 0.07 15.44 19.98
N GLU A 33 -0.12 14.29 20.65
CA GLU A 33 -1.41 13.90 21.23
C GLU A 33 -1.31 13.81 22.75
N PHE A 34 -2.25 14.44 23.44
CA PHE A 34 -2.36 14.50 24.91
C PHE A 34 -3.64 13.81 25.35
N GLU A 35 -3.58 12.92 26.34
CA GLU A 35 -4.75 12.19 26.86
C GLU A 35 -5.72 13.09 27.60
N GLU A 36 -5.20 14.14 28.27
CA GLU A 36 -5.99 15.12 28.98
C GLU A 36 -6.28 16.35 28.09
N PRO A 37 -7.41 17.05 28.31
CA PRO A 37 -7.67 18.33 27.66
C PRO A 37 -6.50 19.30 27.91
N THR A 38 -5.84 19.72 26.84
CA THR A 38 -4.65 20.57 26.91
C THR A 38 -4.88 21.81 26.03
N THR A 39 -4.49 22.98 26.53
CA THR A 39 -4.56 24.25 25.79
C THR A 39 -3.16 24.77 25.51
N PHE A 40 -3.03 25.50 24.42
CA PHE A 40 -1.76 26.08 23.96
C PHE A 40 -2.02 27.55 23.66
N ALA A 41 -1.41 28.45 24.47
CA ALA A 41 -1.55 29.88 24.28
C ALA A 41 -0.83 30.38 23.01
N GLU A 42 0.19 29.66 22.58
CA GLU A 42 1.01 29.98 21.41
C GLU A 42 0.42 29.46 20.08
N ALA A 43 -0.49 28.47 20.15
CA ALA A 43 -1.07 27.83 18.96
C ALA A 43 -2.43 28.41 18.60
N LYS A 44 -2.78 28.33 17.31
CA LYS A 44 -4.10 28.74 16.82
C LYS A 44 -5.07 27.56 16.87
N PRO A 45 -6.34 27.77 17.35
CA PRO A 45 -7.35 26.71 17.28
C PRO A 45 -7.71 26.39 15.83
N SER A 46 -7.98 25.10 15.57
CA SER A 46 -8.46 24.63 14.26
C SER A 46 -9.90 25.11 14.03
N THR A 47 -10.21 25.40 12.78
CA THR A 47 -11.56 25.71 12.29
C THR A 47 -12.12 24.60 11.38
N ASN A 48 -11.44 23.45 11.31
CA ASN A 48 -11.91 22.31 10.53
C ASN A 48 -13.18 21.70 11.16
N ALA A 49 -14.33 22.00 10.58
CA ALA A 49 -15.63 21.48 11.03
C ALA A 49 -15.87 20.00 10.69
N GLU A 50 -15.11 19.45 9.76
CA GLU A 50 -15.22 18.05 9.32
C GLU A 50 -14.26 17.12 10.08
N ARG A 51 -13.53 17.67 11.05
CA ARG A 51 -12.58 16.90 11.86
C ARG A 51 -13.30 15.78 12.63
N ALA A 52 -12.70 14.59 12.59
CA ALA A 52 -13.20 13.47 13.36
C ALA A 52 -13.10 13.75 14.88
N PRO A 53 -14.14 13.42 15.68
CA PRO A 53 -14.08 13.57 17.13
C PRO A 53 -12.95 12.73 17.72
N SER A 54 -12.25 13.28 18.69
CA SER A 54 -11.15 12.62 19.40
C SER A 54 -11.28 12.85 20.91
N ASN A 55 -10.95 11.84 21.70
CA ASN A 55 -10.83 11.96 23.16
C ASN A 55 -9.44 12.49 23.60
N LYS A 56 -8.57 12.81 22.64
CA LYS A 56 -7.23 13.36 22.86
C LYS A 56 -7.14 14.74 22.28
N THR A 57 -6.40 15.64 22.96
CA THR A 57 -6.02 16.92 22.38
C THR A 57 -4.87 16.73 21.41
N ARG A 58 -5.00 17.23 20.18
CA ARG A 58 -3.98 17.16 19.11
C ARG A 58 -3.42 18.55 18.81
N LEU A 59 -2.11 18.72 18.96
CA LEU A 59 -1.36 19.85 18.47
C LEU A 59 -0.59 19.43 17.21
N LEU A 60 -0.82 20.13 16.11
CA LEU A 60 -0.05 19.99 14.88
C LEU A 60 1.00 21.08 14.78
N ILE A 61 2.26 20.71 14.67
CA ILE A 61 3.38 21.63 14.42
C ILE A 61 3.85 21.39 12.99
N LEU A 62 3.82 22.44 12.16
CA LEU A 62 4.30 22.43 10.78
C LEU A 62 4.76 23.82 10.37
N ARG A 63 5.29 23.99 9.15
CA ARG A 63 5.78 25.28 8.69
C ARG A 63 4.68 26.36 8.68
N ASP A 64 5.11 27.58 8.99
CA ASP A 64 4.27 28.78 9.03
C ASP A 64 3.48 29.04 7.74
N ILE A 65 4.09 28.80 6.57
CA ILE A 65 3.44 28.96 5.26
C ILE A 65 2.26 28.00 5.05
N GLU A 66 2.17 26.92 5.84
CA GLU A 66 1.09 25.92 5.80
C GLU A 66 -0.01 26.18 6.83
N ASN A 67 0.25 27.02 7.85
CA ASN A 67 -0.62 27.18 9.02
C ASN A 67 -2.06 27.51 8.65
N ASP A 68 -2.30 28.53 7.83
CA ASP A 68 -3.66 28.96 7.51
C ASP A 68 -4.46 27.88 6.75
N ARG A 69 -3.79 27.07 5.95
CA ARG A 69 -4.37 25.94 5.25
C ARG A 69 -4.66 24.78 6.20
N ALA A 70 -3.69 24.47 7.08
CA ALA A 70 -3.82 23.41 8.08
C ALA A 70 -4.91 23.72 9.13
N ILE A 71 -5.05 24.96 9.56
CA ILE A 71 -6.13 25.41 10.48
C ILE A 71 -7.51 25.06 9.92
N ARG A 72 -7.71 25.18 8.59
CA ARG A 72 -9.00 24.94 7.96
C ARG A 72 -9.28 23.48 7.63
N SER A 73 -8.25 22.63 7.47
CA SER A 73 -8.43 21.31 6.87
C SER A 73 -7.69 20.15 7.53
N ALA A 74 -6.75 20.39 8.48
CA ALA A 74 -6.06 19.31 9.15
C ALA A 74 -6.87 18.71 10.30
N GLU A 75 -6.63 17.43 10.60
CA GLU A 75 -7.20 16.69 11.74
C GLU A 75 -6.45 17.04 13.05
N ALA A 76 -6.54 18.29 13.50
CA ALA A 76 -5.90 18.79 14.71
C ALA A 76 -6.83 19.70 15.51
N ASP A 77 -6.63 19.85 16.83
CA ASP A 77 -7.32 20.84 17.68
C ASP A 77 -6.65 22.19 17.62
N PHE A 78 -5.30 22.15 17.58
CA PHE A 78 -4.45 23.33 17.52
C PHE A 78 -3.40 23.18 16.44
N VAL A 79 -3.05 24.28 15.82
CA VAL A 79 -2.00 24.36 14.79
C VAL A 79 -0.99 25.43 15.19
N ALA A 80 0.29 25.11 15.09
CA ALA A 80 1.41 25.99 15.41
C ALA A 80 2.55 25.84 14.39
N CYS A 81 3.46 26.80 14.39
CA CYS A 81 4.73 26.68 13.67
C CYS A 81 5.91 26.48 14.64
N PRO A 82 7.07 26.01 14.16
CA PRO A 82 8.22 25.80 15.03
C PRO A 82 8.63 27.02 15.86
N ALA A 83 8.42 28.22 15.33
CA ALA A 83 8.78 29.48 16.05
C ALA A 83 7.93 29.68 17.32
N ASP A 84 6.68 29.19 17.38
CA ASP A 84 5.77 29.32 18.52
C ASP A 84 6.29 28.55 19.75
N PHE A 85 7.06 27.49 19.52
CA PHE A 85 7.70 26.68 20.56
C PHE A 85 9.24 26.69 20.43
N ALA A 86 9.81 27.84 20.09
CA ALA A 86 11.26 27.97 20.05
C ALA A 86 11.85 27.84 21.47
N PRO A 87 12.91 27.04 21.69
CA PRO A 87 13.65 27.01 22.93
C PRO A 87 14.46 28.33 23.09
N GLU A 88 14.87 28.64 24.31
CA GLU A 88 15.68 29.86 24.60
C GLU A 88 16.98 29.92 23.79
N THR A 89 17.54 28.78 23.43
CA THR A 89 18.75 28.67 22.60
C THR A 89 18.50 28.94 21.11
N GLY A 90 17.25 29.20 20.72
CA GLY A 90 16.83 29.37 19.34
C GLY A 90 16.67 28.05 18.58
N LEU A 91 16.10 28.14 17.38
CA LEU A 91 15.90 27.04 16.46
C LEU A 91 17.07 26.87 15.50
N SER A 92 17.33 25.66 15.08
CA SER A 92 18.25 25.33 14.00
C SER A 92 17.81 25.95 12.67
N GLY A 93 18.77 26.21 11.78
CA GLY A 93 18.50 26.54 10.38
C GLY A 93 18.05 25.31 9.53
N ASP A 94 18.29 24.09 10.03
CA ASP A 94 17.76 22.87 9.43
C ASP A 94 16.30 22.66 9.83
N ARG A 95 15.44 22.43 8.87
CA ARG A 95 13.98 22.37 9.07
C ARG A 95 13.52 21.21 9.93
N GLU A 96 14.11 20.04 9.73
CA GLU A 96 13.72 18.84 10.48
C GLU A 96 14.21 18.96 11.93
N LEU A 97 15.44 19.40 12.14
CA LEU A 97 15.97 19.65 13.48
C LEU A 97 15.20 20.77 14.18
N ALA A 98 14.83 21.87 13.49
CA ALA A 98 14.02 22.95 14.07
C ALA A 98 12.63 22.44 14.51
N THR A 99 11.99 21.60 13.70
CA THR A 99 10.71 20.97 14.08
C THR A 99 10.88 20.04 15.29
N ALA A 100 11.94 19.23 15.33
CA ALA A 100 12.22 18.35 16.47
C ALA A 100 12.50 19.15 17.77
N GLN A 101 13.25 20.26 17.69
CA GLN A 101 13.50 21.16 18.82
C GLN A 101 12.20 21.79 19.35
N SER A 102 11.34 22.27 18.43
CA SER A 102 10.03 22.83 18.76
C SER A 102 9.10 21.80 19.42
N VAL A 103 9.07 20.57 18.92
CA VAL A 103 8.31 19.45 19.50
C VAL A 103 8.80 19.14 20.93
N ALA A 104 10.10 19.05 21.12
CA ALA A 104 10.70 18.79 22.44
C ALA A 104 10.36 19.90 23.44
N GLU A 105 10.43 21.16 23.00
CA GLU A 105 10.08 22.34 23.83
C GLU A 105 8.58 22.38 24.15
N ALA A 106 7.69 22.05 23.19
CA ALA A 106 6.26 21.97 23.42
C ALA A 106 5.92 20.93 24.50
N PHE A 107 6.50 19.75 24.45
CA PHE A 107 6.34 18.73 25.48
C PHE A 107 6.92 19.16 26.83
N ARG A 108 8.10 19.78 26.82
CA ARG A 108 8.74 20.30 28.05
C ARG A 108 7.87 21.33 28.75
N ARG A 109 7.28 22.30 28.01
CA ARG A 109 6.36 23.30 28.57
C ARG A 109 5.11 22.68 29.16
N GLN A 110 4.65 21.55 28.63
CA GLN A 110 3.52 20.80 29.15
C GLN A 110 3.87 19.82 30.28
N GLY A 111 5.15 19.77 30.70
CA GLY A 111 5.61 18.87 31.77
C GLY A 111 5.52 17.40 31.42
N VAL A 112 5.66 17.03 30.15
CA VAL A 112 5.69 15.63 29.69
C VAL A 112 7.04 15.02 30.08
N GLU A 113 6.98 13.80 30.61
CA GLU A 113 8.18 13.03 31.05
C GLU A 113 8.44 11.83 30.13
N LEU A 114 7.38 11.31 29.48
CA LEU A 114 7.47 10.17 28.58
C LEU A 114 6.68 10.45 27.29
N VAL A 115 7.34 10.30 26.16
CA VAL A 115 6.70 10.30 24.83
C VAL A 115 6.66 8.87 24.30
N VAL A 116 5.50 8.45 23.77
CA VAL A 116 5.36 7.19 23.03
C VAL A 116 5.13 7.50 21.57
N SER A 117 5.94 6.91 20.69
CA SER A 117 5.85 7.11 19.25
C SER A 117 5.73 5.80 18.48
N ASP A 118 5.38 5.89 17.21
CA ASP A 118 5.40 4.76 16.30
C ASP A 118 6.83 4.42 15.83
N ARG A 119 6.98 3.28 15.16
CA ARG A 119 8.26 2.74 14.67
C ARG A 119 8.91 3.55 13.55
N THR A 120 8.26 4.58 13.02
CA THR A 120 8.78 5.39 11.90
C THR A 120 9.31 6.75 12.33
N LEU A 121 9.31 7.07 13.63
CA LEU A 121 9.81 8.33 14.15
C LEU A 121 11.29 8.55 13.77
N PRO A 122 11.65 9.65 13.09
CA PRO A 122 13.05 9.94 12.82
C PRO A 122 13.86 10.14 14.09
N LEU A 123 15.07 9.58 14.13
CA LEU A 123 15.94 9.61 15.34
C LEU A 123 16.24 11.02 15.84
N VAL A 124 16.20 12.03 14.97
CA VAL A 124 16.42 13.44 15.36
C VAL A 124 15.41 13.92 16.41
N TYR A 125 14.18 13.41 16.39
CA TYR A 125 13.17 13.73 17.42
C TYR A 125 13.51 13.05 18.76
N VAL A 126 13.98 11.81 18.73
CA VAL A 126 14.41 11.09 19.93
C VAL A 126 15.59 11.83 20.61
N ASP A 127 16.57 12.28 19.81
CA ASP A 127 17.71 13.06 20.31
C ASP A 127 17.26 14.41 20.89
N ALA A 128 16.34 15.12 20.22
CA ALA A 128 15.81 16.39 20.72
C ALA A 128 15.06 16.24 22.05
N LEU A 129 14.23 15.18 22.19
CA LEU A 129 13.53 14.86 23.43
C LEU A 129 14.51 14.53 24.56
N ALA A 130 15.54 13.70 24.29
CA ALA A 130 16.55 13.35 25.27
C ALA A 130 17.33 14.57 25.79
N LYS A 131 17.62 15.56 24.95
CA LYS A 131 18.31 16.82 25.33
C LYS A 131 17.52 17.65 26.31
N VAL A 132 16.21 17.52 26.37
CA VAL A 132 15.34 18.21 27.36
C VAL A 132 14.88 17.28 28.49
N GLY A 133 15.46 16.09 28.61
CA GLY A 133 15.20 15.13 29.69
C GLY A 133 13.90 14.33 29.55
N ILE A 134 13.34 14.24 28.35
CA ILE A 134 12.10 13.48 28.07
C ILE A 134 12.47 12.12 27.52
N ALA A 135 11.97 11.03 28.15
CA ALA A 135 12.12 9.68 27.64
C ALA A 135 11.25 9.44 26.40
N CYS A 136 11.73 8.61 25.46
CA CYS A 136 10.97 8.21 24.28
C CYS A 136 10.93 6.69 24.16
N GLU A 137 9.72 6.14 24.04
CA GLU A 137 9.47 4.70 23.83
C GLU A 137 8.81 4.46 22.48
N CYS A 138 9.19 3.36 21.84
CA CYS A 138 8.58 2.93 20.58
C CYS A 138 7.45 1.92 20.83
N ASP A 139 6.24 2.27 20.43
CA ASP A 139 5.14 1.30 20.26
C ASP A 139 5.11 0.86 18.79
N VAL A 140 5.60 -0.34 18.53
CA VAL A 140 5.73 -0.90 17.16
C VAL A 140 4.40 -1.11 16.44
N PHE A 141 3.29 -1.13 17.18
CA PHE A 141 1.95 -1.34 16.64
C PHE A 141 1.17 -0.04 16.45
N ARG A 142 1.61 1.04 17.10
CA ARG A 142 0.96 2.35 16.98
C ARG A 142 0.93 2.84 15.53
N GLY A 143 -0.22 3.37 15.11
CA GLY A 143 -0.45 3.84 13.73
C GLY A 143 -0.55 2.73 12.69
N VAL A 144 -0.12 1.51 13.02
CA VAL A 144 -0.23 0.34 12.13
C VAL A 144 -1.56 -0.38 12.35
N LEU A 145 -1.87 -0.77 13.60
CA LEU A 145 -3.13 -1.45 13.91
C LEU A 145 -4.33 -0.51 13.76
N GLU A 146 -4.16 0.76 14.10
CA GLU A 146 -5.21 1.77 13.98
C GLU A 146 -5.65 1.98 12.51
N ARG A 147 -4.71 1.84 11.54
CA ARG A 147 -5.00 1.96 10.09
C ARG A 147 -5.63 0.71 9.48
N ARG A 148 -5.70 -0.41 10.19
CA ARG A 148 -6.35 -1.63 9.69
C ARG A 148 -7.85 -1.42 9.48
N SER A 149 -8.57 -0.86 10.45
CA SER A 149 -9.99 -0.56 10.32
C SER A 149 -10.21 0.72 9.51
N LYS A 150 -10.24 0.60 8.18
CA LYS A 150 -10.47 1.72 7.26
C LYS A 150 -11.86 2.29 7.44
N ASP A 151 -11.96 3.61 7.54
CA ASP A 151 -13.24 4.32 7.54
C ASP A 151 -13.84 4.41 6.11
N SER A 152 -15.05 4.94 6.01
CA SER A 152 -15.75 5.06 4.72
C SER A 152 -15.04 5.99 3.72
N ARG A 153 -14.31 7.02 4.20
CA ARG A 153 -13.53 7.94 3.35
C ARG A 153 -12.30 7.23 2.79
N GLU A 154 -11.63 6.42 3.62
CA GLU A 154 -10.48 5.62 3.23
C GLU A 154 -10.87 4.55 2.19
N ILE A 155 -11.97 3.83 2.45
CA ILE A 155 -12.52 2.83 1.51
C ILE A 155 -12.91 3.49 0.18
N ALA A 156 -13.50 4.68 0.19
CA ALA A 156 -13.83 5.41 -1.03
C ALA A 156 -12.58 5.81 -1.82
N ALA A 157 -11.53 6.28 -1.14
CA ALA A 157 -10.26 6.65 -1.76
C ALA A 157 -9.54 5.44 -2.37
N ILE A 158 -9.53 4.29 -1.68
CA ILE A 158 -8.96 3.03 -2.20
C ILE A 158 -9.78 2.54 -3.42
N ARG A 159 -11.10 2.60 -3.36
CA ARG A 159 -11.98 2.23 -4.49
C ARG A 159 -11.73 3.08 -5.73
N GLU A 160 -11.49 4.38 -5.54
CA GLU A 160 -11.13 5.28 -6.65
C GLU A 160 -9.77 4.90 -7.25
N ALA A 161 -8.77 4.64 -6.39
CA ALA A 161 -7.46 4.18 -6.82
C ALA A 161 -7.55 2.84 -7.55
N GLN A 162 -8.32 1.89 -7.04
CA GLN A 162 -8.55 0.59 -7.65
C GLN A 162 -9.17 0.70 -9.04
N ARG A 163 -10.17 1.58 -9.22
CA ARG A 163 -10.80 1.82 -10.52
C ARG A 163 -9.78 2.31 -11.57
N ALA A 164 -8.93 3.27 -11.22
CA ALA A 164 -7.90 3.77 -12.14
C ALA A 164 -6.86 2.69 -12.47
N THR A 165 -6.49 1.87 -11.49
CA THR A 165 -5.58 0.72 -11.66
C THR A 165 -6.15 -0.29 -12.65
N GLU A 166 -7.42 -0.66 -12.48
CA GLU A 166 -8.11 -1.62 -13.35
C GLU A 166 -8.35 -1.10 -14.77
N GLU A 167 -8.59 0.20 -14.94
CA GLU A 167 -8.68 0.83 -16.26
C GLU A 167 -7.33 0.74 -16.99
N ALA A 168 -6.21 1.04 -16.32
CA ALA A 168 -4.87 0.89 -16.87
C ALA A 168 -4.53 -0.58 -17.17
N MET A 169 -4.88 -1.51 -16.27
CA MET A 169 -4.74 -2.96 -16.46
C MET A 169 -5.48 -3.43 -17.70
N ARG A 170 -6.75 -3.07 -17.84
CA ARG A 170 -7.58 -3.41 -19.01
C ARG A 170 -6.95 -2.92 -20.31
N ALA A 171 -6.47 -1.68 -20.33
CA ALA A 171 -5.82 -1.10 -21.50
C ALA A 171 -4.53 -1.84 -21.89
N ALA A 172 -3.71 -2.21 -20.89
CA ALA A 172 -2.47 -2.96 -21.11
C ALA A 172 -2.73 -4.39 -21.61
N CYS A 173 -3.66 -5.11 -20.97
CA CYS A 173 -4.04 -6.47 -21.39
C CYS A 173 -4.57 -6.49 -22.83
N ARG A 174 -5.46 -5.53 -23.20
CA ARG A 174 -5.97 -5.40 -24.57
C ARG A 174 -4.88 -5.03 -25.58
N ARG A 175 -3.94 -4.15 -25.22
CA ARG A 175 -2.82 -3.80 -26.09
C ARG A 175 -1.96 -5.02 -26.43
N ILE A 176 -1.68 -5.88 -25.45
CA ILE A 176 -0.93 -7.12 -25.65
C ILE A 176 -1.75 -8.15 -26.43
N ALA A 177 -3.00 -8.38 -26.05
CA ALA A 177 -3.86 -9.38 -26.69
C ALA A 177 -4.07 -9.13 -28.18
N ASN A 178 -4.22 -7.83 -28.58
CA ASN A 178 -4.44 -7.43 -29.96
C ASN A 178 -3.14 -7.15 -30.74
N ALA A 179 -1.96 -7.36 -30.15
CA ALA A 179 -0.69 -7.21 -30.82
C ALA A 179 -0.50 -8.27 -31.94
N ILE A 180 0.17 -7.87 -33.00
CA ILE A 180 0.47 -8.75 -34.15
C ILE A 180 1.86 -9.35 -33.96
N PRO A 181 1.99 -10.68 -33.91
CA PRO A 181 3.30 -11.29 -33.82
C PRO A 181 4.04 -11.22 -35.18
N ASP A 182 5.35 -11.00 -35.14
CA ASP A 182 6.21 -11.15 -36.30
C ASP A 182 6.58 -12.62 -36.55
N ALA A 183 7.47 -12.85 -37.52
CA ALA A 183 7.91 -14.22 -37.89
C ALA A 183 8.63 -14.96 -36.75
N ASP A 184 9.24 -14.24 -35.82
CA ASP A 184 9.93 -14.76 -34.64
C ASP A 184 9.01 -14.85 -33.41
N GLY A 185 7.73 -14.49 -33.57
CA GLY A 185 6.73 -14.50 -32.50
C GLY A 185 6.80 -13.30 -31.55
N VAL A 186 7.59 -12.27 -31.85
CA VAL A 186 7.65 -11.01 -31.08
C VAL A 186 6.42 -10.18 -31.37
N LEU A 187 5.82 -9.61 -30.33
CA LEU A 187 4.58 -8.84 -30.41
C LEU A 187 4.82 -7.39 -30.85
N TRP A 188 3.98 -6.92 -31.78
CA TRP A 188 3.99 -5.55 -32.29
C TRP A 188 2.61 -4.91 -32.19
N ALA A 189 2.55 -3.66 -31.74
CA ALA A 189 1.31 -2.87 -31.70
C ALA A 189 1.58 -1.43 -32.19
N ASN A 190 0.77 -0.96 -33.14
CA ASN A 190 0.90 0.38 -33.73
C ASN A 190 2.30 0.67 -34.31
N GLY A 191 2.95 -0.33 -34.90
CA GLY A 191 4.30 -0.19 -35.47
C GLY A 191 5.46 -0.19 -34.47
N GLU A 192 5.18 -0.43 -33.20
CA GLU A 192 6.16 -0.52 -32.12
C GLU A 192 6.25 -1.97 -31.60
N MET A 193 7.47 -2.47 -31.42
CA MET A 193 7.72 -3.76 -30.77
C MET A 193 7.31 -3.68 -29.31
N LEU A 194 6.49 -4.61 -28.82
CA LEU A 194 6.12 -4.66 -27.41
C LEU A 194 7.25 -5.29 -26.58
N THR A 195 7.75 -4.53 -25.64
CA THR A 195 8.70 -4.97 -24.62
C THR A 195 8.15 -4.71 -23.22
N SER A 196 8.73 -5.37 -22.22
CA SER A 196 8.41 -5.11 -20.82
C SER A 196 8.57 -3.63 -20.48
N GLU A 197 9.64 -2.99 -20.97
CA GLU A 197 9.96 -1.58 -20.71
C GLU A 197 8.95 -0.62 -21.33
N ASN A 198 8.59 -0.79 -22.60
CA ASN A 198 7.66 0.14 -23.23
C ASN A 198 6.19 -0.08 -22.78
N MET A 199 5.87 -1.29 -22.35
CA MET A 199 4.57 -1.54 -21.69
C MET A 199 4.50 -0.88 -20.31
N ARG A 200 5.58 -0.90 -19.51
CA ARG A 200 5.65 -0.11 -18.26
C ARG A 200 5.49 1.38 -18.55
N ALA A 201 6.20 1.91 -19.53
CA ALA A 201 6.08 3.31 -19.92
C ALA A 201 4.66 3.67 -20.43
N PHE A 202 3.95 2.73 -21.05
CA PHE A 202 2.54 2.89 -21.41
C PHE A 202 1.65 2.99 -20.17
N LEU A 203 1.81 2.09 -19.20
CA LEU A 203 1.10 2.11 -17.91
C LEU A 203 1.38 3.40 -17.14
N ASP A 204 2.65 3.82 -17.04
CA ASP A 204 3.06 5.05 -16.35
C ASP A 204 2.38 6.29 -16.94
N ARG A 205 2.33 6.42 -18.26
CA ARG A 205 1.63 7.54 -18.93
C ARG A 205 0.13 7.50 -18.66
N THR A 206 -0.49 6.33 -18.76
CA THR A 206 -1.93 6.16 -18.52
C THR A 206 -2.31 6.57 -17.09
N LEU A 207 -1.54 6.14 -16.11
CA LEU A 207 -1.76 6.46 -14.69
C LEU A 207 -1.41 7.91 -14.36
N LEU A 208 -0.37 8.46 -14.97
CA LEU A 208 0.00 9.87 -14.79
C LEU A 208 -1.12 10.82 -15.27
N ASP A 209 -1.70 10.53 -16.43
CA ASP A 209 -2.83 11.30 -17.00
C ASP A 209 -4.07 11.21 -16.10
N ALA A 210 -4.25 10.12 -15.38
CA ALA A 210 -5.31 9.93 -14.38
C ALA A 210 -5.01 10.56 -13.00
N GLY A 211 -3.84 11.15 -12.78
CA GLY A 211 -3.46 11.80 -11.51
C GLY A 211 -2.76 10.86 -10.50
N TYR A 212 -2.21 9.75 -10.99
CA TYR A 212 -1.50 8.78 -10.15
C TYR A 212 0.01 8.85 -10.39
N SER A 213 0.79 8.50 -9.37
CA SER A 213 2.19 8.08 -9.50
C SER A 213 2.25 6.56 -9.50
N ASN A 214 3.19 6.00 -10.24
CA ASN A 214 3.42 4.57 -10.29
C ASN A 214 4.90 4.30 -9.98
N VAL A 215 5.18 3.32 -9.12
CA VAL A 215 6.50 2.67 -9.10
C VAL A 215 6.52 1.71 -10.29
N PRO A 216 7.69 1.28 -10.80
CA PRO A 216 7.72 0.43 -11.98
C PRO A 216 6.80 -0.78 -11.84
N ALA A 217 5.77 -0.86 -12.70
CA ALA A 217 4.87 -2.00 -12.77
C ALA A 217 5.64 -3.27 -13.18
N ILE A 218 5.17 -4.44 -12.78
CA ILE A 218 5.66 -5.70 -13.32
C ILE A 218 5.00 -5.93 -14.69
N VAL A 219 5.81 -6.17 -15.72
CA VAL A 219 5.37 -6.68 -17.01
C VAL A 219 6.34 -7.79 -17.39
N ALA A 220 6.10 -8.99 -16.93
CA ALA A 220 7.03 -10.11 -17.02
C ALA A 220 6.52 -11.16 -18.00
N GLY A 221 7.24 -11.34 -19.12
CA GLY A 221 7.02 -12.45 -20.05
C GLY A 221 7.51 -13.79 -19.46
N ARG A 222 7.24 -14.90 -20.16
CA ARG A 222 7.56 -16.26 -19.68
C ARG A 222 8.98 -16.42 -19.10
N LYS A 223 9.96 -15.76 -19.70
CA LYS A 223 11.38 -15.87 -19.30
C LYS A 223 11.64 -15.34 -17.88
N ASP A 224 10.92 -14.26 -17.52
CA ASP A 224 11.14 -13.52 -16.27
C ASP A 224 10.00 -13.77 -15.27
N GLY A 225 8.85 -14.26 -15.75
CA GLY A 225 7.63 -14.43 -14.95
C GLY A 225 7.60 -15.68 -14.06
N ASP A 226 8.68 -16.45 -13.97
CA ASP A 226 8.87 -17.51 -12.99
C ASP A 226 9.32 -16.98 -11.61
N ASP A 227 9.81 -15.75 -11.56
CA ASP A 227 10.01 -14.97 -10.34
C ASP A 227 8.83 -13.96 -10.18
N CYS A 228 8.08 -14.07 -9.10
CA CYS A 228 6.89 -13.26 -8.83
C CYS A 228 7.16 -11.75 -8.70
N HIS A 229 8.40 -11.33 -8.43
CA HIS A 229 8.83 -9.94 -8.30
C HIS A 229 9.73 -9.44 -9.43
N ASN A 230 9.97 -10.25 -10.46
CA ASN A 230 10.75 -9.82 -11.61
C ASN A 230 9.95 -8.82 -12.47
N TYR A 231 10.50 -7.64 -12.69
CA TYR A 231 9.86 -6.59 -13.48
C TYR A 231 9.72 -6.92 -14.96
N GLY A 232 10.40 -7.94 -15.44
CA GLY A 232 10.46 -8.33 -16.84
C GLY A 232 11.41 -7.47 -17.69
N THR A 233 11.96 -8.07 -18.73
CA THR A 233 12.90 -7.42 -19.66
C THR A 233 12.71 -7.88 -21.10
N GLY A 234 12.88 -6.95 -22.05
CA GLY A 234 12.94 -7.23 -23.48
C GLY A 234 11.60 -7.62 -24.13
N PRO A 235 11.66 -8.28 -25.30
CA PRO A 235 10.49 -8.51 -26.14
C PRO A 235 9.47 -9.46 -25.53
N LEU A 236 8.19 -9.09 -25.63
CA LEU A 236 7.04 -9.94 -25.32
C LEU A 236 6.70 -10.82 -26.52
N ARG A 237 6.21 -12.05 -26.25
CA ARG A 237 6.02 -13.05 -27.31
C ARG A 237 4.63 -13.69 -27.29
N THR A 238 4.15 -14.06 -28.47
CA THR A 238 2.90 -14.82 -28.65
C THR A 238 2.98 -16.21 -28.03
N GLY A 239 1.86 -16.74 -27.50
CA GLY A 239 1.77 -18.07 -26.87
C GLY A 239 2.49 -18.21 -25.54
N GLU A 240 2.96 -17.09 -24.96
CA GLU A 240 3.63 -17.04 -23.67
C GLU A 240 2.80 -16.25 -22.65
N PRO A 241 2.77 -16.66 -21.35
CA PRO A 241 2.12 -15.87 -20.31
C PRO A 241 2.91 -14.58 -20.05
N ILE A 242 2.18 -13.50 -19.90
CA ILE A 242 2.71 -12.18 -19.54
C ILE A 242 1.97 -11.73 -18.31
N ILE A 243 2.65 -11.70 -17.16
CA ILE A 243 2.13 -11.13 -15.92
C ILE A 243 2.21 -9.61 -16.03
N ILE A 244 1.11 -8.95 -15.75
CA ILE A 244 1.03 -7.50 -15.56
C ILE A 244 0.57 -7.26 -14.13
N ASP A 245 1.33 -6.49 -13.37
CA ASP A 245 1.03 -6.13 -12.00
C ASP A 245 1.25 -4.62 -11.79
N VAL A 246 0.20 -3.93 -11.34
CA VAL A 246 0.13 -2.46 -11.36
C VAL A 246 -0.40 -1.95 -10.02
N PHE A 247 0.40 -1.14 -9.33
CA PHE A 247 0.14 -0.69 -7.96
C PHE A 247 0.38 0.83 -7.79
N PRO A 248 -0.45 1.70 -8.39
CA PRO A 248 -0.28 3.14 -8.37
C PRO A 248 -0.75 3.77 -7.07
N THR A 249 -0.18 4.93 -6.75
CA THR A 249 -0.59 5.79 -5.64
C THR A 249 -1.31 7.04 -6.17
N ASN A 250 -2.49 7.36 -5.64
CA ASN A 250 -3.18 8.61 -5.92
C ASN A 250 -2.37 9.80 -5.35
N LYS A 251 -2.06 10.79 -6.19
CA LYS A 251 -1.21 11.93 -5.81
C LYS A 251 -1.85 12.88 -4.80
N THR A 252 -3.17 12.83 -4.66
CA THR A 252 -3.93 13.71 -3.76
C THR A 252 -4.26 13.03 -2.44
N THR A 253 -4.75 11.79 -2.51
CA THR A 253 -5.22 11.05 -1.32
C THR A 253 -4.16 10.14 -0.73
N LEU A 254 -3.08 9.86 -1.45
CA LEU A 254 -2.00 8.93 -1.13
C LEU A 254 -2.42 7.46 -0.97
N TYR A 255 -3.69 7.12 -1.24
CA TYR A 255 -4.14 5.72 -1.23
C TYR A 255 -3.70 5.01 -2.50
N ASN A 256 -3.40 3.72 -2.33
CA ASN A 256 -2.94 2.85 -3.40
C ASN A 256 -4.09 2.04 -4.00
N GLY A 257 -3.98 1.73 -5.28
CA GLY A 257 -4.67 0.61 -5.91
C GLY A 257 -3.67 -0.52 -6.17
N ASP A 258 -4.17 -1.72 -6.44
CA ASP A 258 -3.34 -2.88 -6.74
C ASP A 258 -4.11 -3.89 -7.58
N CYS A 259 -3.48 -4.41 -8.65
CA CYS A 259 -4.12 -5.36 -9.53
C CYS A 259 -3.12 -6.14 -10.35
N THR A 260 -3.24 -7.46 -10.33
CA THR A 260 -2.51 -8.34 -11.25
C THR A 260 -3.46 -9.08 -12.19
N ARG A 261 -3.08 -9.14 -13.47
CA ARG A 261 -3.65 -10.04 -14.47
C ARG A 261 -2.54 -10.67 -15.31
N THR A 262 -2.82 -11.85 -15.81
CA THR A 262 -1.96 -12.52 -16.79
C THR A 262 -2.67 -12.55 -18.13
N VAL A 263 -1.94 -12.22 -19.20
CA VAL A 263 -2.46 -12.22 -20.57
C VAL A 263 -1.59 -13.09 -21.48
N ILE A 264 -2.20 -13.77 -22.42
CA ILE A 264 -1.53 -14.53 -23.50
C ILE A 264 -2.08 -14.03 -24.83
N ASN A 265 -1.18 -13.54 -25.71
CA ASN A 265 -1.50 -13.29 -27.09
C ASN A 265 -1.42 -14.63 -27.88
N GLY A 266 -2.44 -14.96 -28.67
CA GLY A 266 -2.45 -16.17 -29.49
C GLY A 266 -2.83 -17.45 -28.72
N PRO A 267 -2.28 -18.63 -29.12
CA PRO A 267 -2.76 -19.93 -28.59
C PRO A 267 -2.39 -20.14 -27.13
N ILE A 268 -3.36 -20.55 -26.33
CA ILE A 268 -3.18 -20.89 -24.91
C ILE A 268 -2.82 -22.39 -24.80
N LYS A 269 -1.64 -22.69 -24.26
CA LYS A 269 -1.22 -24.08 -24.01
C LYS A 269 -2.04 -24.68 -22.87
N PRO A 270 -2.30 -26.01 -22.88
CA PRO A 270 -3.09 -26.68 -21.83
C PRO A 270 -2.58 -26.45 -20.40
N ILE A 271 -1.27 -26.33 -20.22
CA ILE A 271 -0.69 -26.07 -18.89
C ILE A 271 -1.14 -24.70 -18.34
N TYR A 272 -1.19 -23.65 -19.18
CA TYR A 272 -1.61 -22.31 -18.72
C TYR A 272 -3.12 -22.26 -18.44
N ALA A 273 -3.94 -22.99 -19.22
CA ALA A 273 -5.36 -23.12 -18.91
C ALA A 273 -5.56 -23.80 -17.55
N LYS A 274 -4.82 -24.89 -17.28
CA LYS A 274 -4.85 -25.60 -15.98
C LYS A 274 -4.38 -24.70 -14.83
N MET A 275 -3.30 -23.93 -15.01
CA MET A 275 -2.81 -22.97 -14.01
C MET A 275 -3.88 -21.90 -13.71
N LEU A 276 -4.54 -21.36 -14.74
CA LEU A 276 -5.60 -20.35 -14.54
C LEU A 276 -6.76 -20.91 -13.72
N GLU A 277 -7.25 -22.11 -14.06
CA GLU A 277 -8.31 -22.77 -13.29
C GLU A 277 -7.92 -22.95 -11.82
N ALA A 278 -6.70 -23.39 -11.55
CA ALA A 278 -6.19 -23.58 -10.20
C ALA A 278 -6.09 -22.25 -9.42
N VAL A 279 -5.53 -21.21 -10.05
CA VAL A 279 -5.38 -19.88 -9.43
C VAL A 279 -6.75 -19.26 -9.15
N ARG A 280 -7.71 -19.36 -10.08
CA ARG A 280 -9.09 -18.91 -9.86
C ARG A 280 -9.77 -19.65 -8.71
N ALA A 281 -9.59 -20.96 -8.64
CA ALA A 281 -10.12 -21.76 -7.53
C ALA A 281 -9.48 -21.37 -6.19
N ALA A 282 -8.17 -21.11 -6.16
CA ALA A 282 -7.46 -20.64 -4.98
C ALA A 282 -7.96 -19.27 -4.53
N LYS A 283 -8.10 -18.32 -5.47
CA LYS A 283 -8.63 -16.97 -5.19
C LYS A 283 -10.07 -17.04 -4.63
N ALA A 284 -10.93 -17.85 -5.25
CA ALA A 284 -12.30 -18.05 -4.79
C ALA A 284 -12.36 -18.66 -3.38
N ALA A 285 -11.51 -19.67 -3.09
CA ALA A 285 -11.44 -20.30 -1.77
C ALA A 285 -10.92 -19.32 -0.69
N ALA A 286 -9.89 -18.54 -1.01
CA ALA A 286 -9.39 -17.50 -0.14
C ALA A 286 -10.47 -16.45 0.16
N THR A 287 -11.10 -15.88 -0.89
CA THR A 287 -12.16 -14.89 -0.77
C THR A 287 -13.34 -15.38 0.07
N ALA A 288 -13.77 -16.62 -0.14
CA ALA A 288 -14.86 -17.24 0.62
C ALA A 288 -14.51 -17.46 2.11
N THR A 289 -13.23 -17.49 2.47
CA THR A 289 -12.76 -17.67 3.85
C THR A 289 -12.65 -16.33 4.58
N ILE A 290 -12.50 -15.22 3.85
CA ILE A 290 -12.30 -13.88 4.42
C ILE A 290 -13.55 -13.38 5.13
N LYS A 291 -13.45 -13.14 6.44
CA LYS A 291 -14.39 -12.39 7.28
C LYS A 291 -13.70 -12.00 8.59
N ALA A 292 -14.28 -11.06 9.33
CA ALA A 292 -13.76 -10.68 10.64
C ALA A 292 -13.69 -11.89 11.60
N GLY A 293 -12.63 -11.94 12.41
CA GLY A 293 -12.38 -13.03 13.38
C GLY A 293 -11.72 -14.28 12.78
N VAL A 294 -11.60 -14.39 11.45
CA VAL A 294 -10.84 -15.47 10.80
C VAL A 294 -9.35 -15.09 10.74
N SER A 295 -8.46 -16.03 11.02
CA SER A 295 -7.03 -15.75 10.88
C SER A 295 -6.64 -15.61 9.41
N ALA A 296 -5.78 -14.66 9.10
CA ALA A 296 -5.20 -14.47 7.77
C ALA A 296 -4.43 -15.72 7.29
N GLU A 297 -3.86 -16.49 8.23
CA GLU A 297 -3.28 -17.81 7.94
C GLU A 297 -4.32 -18.81 7.42
N ALA A 298 -5.55 -18.81 7.96
CA ALA A 298 -6.60 -19.71 7.48
C ALA A 298 -6.99 -19.40 6.02
N VAL A 299 -6.98 -18.11 5.65
CA VAL A 299 -7.21 -17.66 4.27
C VAL A 299 -6.10 -18.20 3.34
N HIS A 300 -4.84 -18.06 3.76
CA HIS A 300 -3.69 -18.57 3.00
C HIS A 300 -3.74 -20.09 2.82
N ARG A 301 -4.05 -20.84 3.90
CA ARG A 301 -4.21 -22.30 3.83
C ARG A 301 -5.36 -22.75 2.93
N ALA A 302 -6.45 -21.97 2.86
CA ALA A 302 -7.57 -22.25 1.96
C ALA A 302 -7.15 -22.11 0.49
N ALA A 303 -6.34 -21.12 0.15
CA ALA A 303 -5.77 -20.96 -1.18
C ALA A 303 -4.86 -22.13 -1.56
N ILE A 304 -3.94 -22.52 -0.68
CA ILE A 304 -3.03 -23.67 -0.89
C ILE A 304 -3.83 -24.97 -1.11
N ALA A 305 -4.79 -25.26 -0.24
CA ALA A 305 -5.61 -26.46 -0.35
C ALA A 305 -6.44 -26.51 -1.66
N ALA A 306 -6.79 -25.36 -2.21
CA ALA A 306 -7.44 -25.29 -3.52
C ALA A 306 -6.44 -25.58 -4.66
N LEU A 307 -5.22 -25.08 -4.62
CA LEU A 307 -4.16 -25.39 -5.59
C LEU A 307 -3.81 -26.88 -5.62
N GLU A 308 -3.74 -27.51 -4.44
CA GLU A 308 -3.42 -28.94 -4.30
C GLU A 308 -4.41 -29.85 -5.03
N LYS A 309 -5.70 -29.47 -5.11
CA LYS A 309 -6.72 -30.22 -5.88
C LYS A 309 -6.44 -30.26 -7.38
N TYR A 310 -5.67 -29.31 -7.89
CA TYR A 310 -5.22 -29.26 -9.29
C TYR A 310 -3.82 -29.86 -9.49
N GLY A 311 -3.20 -30.39 -8.42
CA GLY A 311 -1.86 -30.96 -8.45
C GLY A 311 -0.72 -29.93 -8.40
N PHE A 312 -1.04 -28.70 -7.95
CA PHE A 312 -0.08 -27.68 -7.60
C PHE A 312 -0.04 -27.54 -6.08
N GLY A 313 0.92 -26.78 -5.54
CA GLY A 313 1.00 -26.60 -4.11
C GLY A 313 1.72 -25.29 -3.76
N TYR A 314 2.20 -25.23 -2.54
CA TYR A 314 3.04 -24.16 -2.03
C TYR A 314 4.44 -24.71 -1.76
N ALA A 315 5.47 -23.92 -2.08
CA ALA A 315 6.82 -24.17 -1.63
C ALA A 315 7.50 -22.83 -1.28
N ALA A 316 8.19 -22.80 -0.15
CA ALA A 316 8.93 -21.59 0.24
C ALA A 316 9.99 -21.25 -0.82
N PRO A 317 10.24 -19.97 -1.11
CA PRO A 317 11.30 -19.55 -2.04
C PRO A 317 12.66 -20.14 -1.65
N GLY A 318 13.46 -20.56 -2.64
CA GLY A 318 14.77 -21.18 -2.44
C GLY A 318 14.74 -22.64 -1.97
N THR A 319 13.57 -23.30 -2.01
CA THR A 319 13.47 -24.75 -1.81
C THR A 319 13.55 -25.50 -3.13
N PRO A 320 14.04 -26.77 -3.17
CA PRO A 320 14.11 -27.56 -4.41
C PRO A 320 12.75 -27.68 -5.11
N GLU A 321 11.66 -27.79 -4.37
CA GLU A 321 10.30 -27.87 -4.89
C GLU A 321 9.88 -26.58 -5.60
N ALA A 322 10.27 -25.41 -5.06
CA ALA A 322 9.99 -24.11 -5.68
C ALA A 322 10.79 -23.90 -6.96
N GLU A 323 11.99 -24.51 -7.06
CA GLU A 323 12.88 -24.39 -8.23
C GLU A 323 12.52 -25.37 -9.36
N THR A 324 11.93 -26.51 -9.05
CA THR A 324 11.72 -27.62 -10.01
C THR A 324 10.27 -27.86 -10.39
N GLU A 325 9.30 -27.36 -9.63
CA GLU A 325 7.88 -27.60 -9.84
C GLU A 325 7.10 -26.26 -9.99
N ILE A 326 5.93 -26.34 -10.66
CA ILE A 326 5.02 -25.19 -10.73
C ILE A 326 4.30 -25.07 -9.40
N ARG A 327 4.57 -23.99 -8.63
CA ARG A 327 4.03 -23.80 -7.29
C ARG A 327 3.75 -22.34 -6.99
N MET A 328 2.96 -22.10 -5.96
CA MET A 328 2.85 -20.81 -5.30
C MET A 328 4.02 -20.63 -4.33
N THR A 329 4.69 -19.49 -4.36
CA THR A 329 5.93 -19.23 -3.60
C THR A 329 5.82 -18.06 -2.64
N HIS A 330 4.65 -17.40 -2.53
CA HIS A 330 4.41 -16.23 -1.70
C HIS A 330 3.10 -16.35 -0.91
N GLY A 331 2.82 -15.41 -0.02
CA GLY A 331 1.54 -15.29 0.68
C GLY A 331 0.36 -15.11 -0.28
N THR A 332 -0.84 -15.32 0.20
CA THR A 332 -2.06 -15.13 -0.62
C THR A 332 -2.40 -13.66 -0.84
N GLY A 333 -1.78 -12.75 -0.05
CA GLY A 333 -1.98 -11.32 -0.17
C GLY A 333 -1.51 -10.52 1.04
N HIS A 334 -1.76 -9.24 1.01
CA HIS A 334 -1.31 -8.28 2.01
C HIS A 334 -2.34 -7.17 2.22
N GLY A 335 -2.25 -6.45 3.34
CA GLY A 335 -3.02 -5.25 3.58
C GLY A 335 -2.64 -4.13 2.62
N LEU A 336 -3.62 -3.34 2.22
CA LEU A 336 -3.48 -2.21 1.30
C LEU A 336 -4.10 -0.96 1.90
N GLY A 337 -3.47 0.20 1.66
CA GLY A 337 -3.99 1.49 2.10
C GLY A 337 -3.10 2.64 1.67
N LEU A 338 -2.59 3.38 2.64
CA LEU A 338 -1.57 4.41 2.45
C LEU A 338 -0.17 3.83 2.16
N SER A 339 0.05 2.59 2.55
CA SER A 339 1.21 1.81 2.10
C SER A 339 0.73 0.73 1.15
N LEU A 340 1.53 0.42 0.13
CA LEU A 340 1.25 -0.70 -0.78
C LEU A 340 1.16 -2.00 0.02
N HIS A 341 2.16 -2.26 0.86
CA HIS A 341 2.17 -3.39 1.77
C HIS A 341 2.02 -2.90 3.21
N GLU A 342 0.92 -3.25 3.86
CA GLU A 342 0.70 -3.03 5.29
C GLU A 342 0.01 -4.24 5.93
N PRO A 343 -0.01 -4.39 7.25
CA PRO A 343 -0.78 -5.46 7.89
C PRO A 343 -2.30 -5.34 7.61
N PRO A 344 -2.98 -6.52 7.55
CA PRO A 344 -2.47 -7.87 7.80
C PRO A 344 -1.85 -8.51 6.56
N LEU A 345 -0.95 -9.50 6.75
CA LEU A 345 -0.52 -10.39 5.68
C LEU A 345 -1.40 -11.63 5.66
N LEU A 346 -1.89 -12.01 4.48
CA LEU A 346 -2.58 -13.29 4.24
C LEU A 346 -1.53 -14.37 3.99
N ASP A 347 -0.82 -14.76 5.07
CA ASP A 347 0.30 -15.68 5.03
C ASP A 347 0.38 -16.48 6.34
N PHE A 348 1.33 -17.40 6.47
CA PHE A 348 1.60 -18.12 7.71
C PHE A 348 1.83 -17.15 8.88
N LYS A 349 1.26 -17.48 10.05
CA LYS A 349 1.23 -16.61 11.24
C LYS A 349 0.47 -15.29 11.05
N GLY A 350 -0.32 -15.17 9.98
CA GLY A 350 -1.17 -14.00 9.76
C GLY A 350 -2.19 -13.84 10.89
N PRO A 351 -2.44 -12.59 11.35
CA PRO A 351 -3.33 -12.31 12.49
C PRO A 351 -4.80 -12.53 12.13
N GLU A 352 -5.67 -12.43 13.13
CA GLU A 352 -7.11 -12.34 12.89
C GLU A 352 -7.45 -11.09 12.09
N LEU A 353 -8.35 -11.26 11.10
CA LEU A 353 -8.88 -10.18 10.29
C LEU A 353 -9.89 -9.37 11.10
N VAL A 354 -9.90 -8.06 10.88
CA VAL A 354 -10.85 -7.14 11.51
C VAL A 354 -11.71 -6.45 10.45
N VAL A 355 -12.90 -5.99 10.84
CA VAL A 355 -13.76 -5.20 9.96
C VAL A 355 -13.00 -3.96 9.49
N GLY A 356 -13.01 -3.70 8.18
CA GLY A 356 -12.31 -2.59 7.57
C GLY A 356 -10.87 -2.90 7.13
N ASP A 357 -10.33 -4.09 7.43
CA ASP A 357 -9.10 -4.52 6.75
C ASP A 357 -9.33 -4.51 5.24
N VAL A 358 -8.47 -3.87 4.49
CA VAL A 358 -8.43 -3.95 3.02
C VAL A 358 -7.22 -4.79 2.66
N VAL A 359 -7.44 -5.85 1.89
CA VAL A 359 -6.38 -6.82 1.55
C VAL A 359 -6.43 -7.20 0.07
N SER A 360 -5.25 -7.46 -0.51
CA SER A 360 -5.14 -8.16 -1.79
C SER A 360 -5.48 -9.64 -1.64
N VAL A 361 -6.00 -10.25 -2.71
CA VAL A 361 -6.18 -11.70 -2.83
C VAL A 361 -5.60 -12.10 -4.18
N GLU A 362 -4.35 -12.56 -4.18
CA GLU A 362 -3.48 -12.63 -5.35
C GLU A 362 -2.74 -13.97 -5.52
N PRO A 363 -3.38 -15.12 -5.36
CA PRO A 363 -2.66 -16.38 -5.55
C PRO A 363 -2.03 -16.44 -6.93
N GLY A 364 -0.81 -16.99 -7.01
CA GLY A 364 -0.06 -17.17 -8.25
C GLY A 364 0.63 -18.52 -8.31
N LEU A 365 0.95 -18.96 -9.52
CA LEU A 365 1.70 -20.18 -9.80
C LEU A 365 2.90 -19.83 -10.68
N TYR A 366 4.07 -20.29 -10.30
CA TYR A 366 5.34 -19.98 -10.93
C TYR A 366 6.14 -21.26 -11.16
N GLY A 367 6.87 -21.34 -12.28
CA GLY A 367 7.69 -22.51 -12.58
C GLY A 367 8.80 -22.19 -13.59
N ALA A 368 10.02 -22.63 -13.28
CA ALA A 368 11.20 -22.41 -14.11
C ALA A 368 10.97 -22.88 -15.55
N GLY A 369 11.23 -21.98 -16.50
CA GLY A 369 11.02 -22.25 -17.94
C GLY A 369 9.56 -22.33 -18.38
N VAL A 370 8.61 -22.29 -17.47
CA VAL A 370 7.16 -22.23 -17.76
C VAL A 370 6.68 -20.77 -17.70
N GLY A 371 7.20 -19.99 -16.75
CA GLY A 371 6.74 -18.65 -16.42
C GLY A 371 5.76 -18.65 -15.27
N GLY A 372 5.02 -17.58 -15.10
CA GLY A 372 4.08 -17.41 -14.01
C GLY A 372 2.69 -16.99 -14.44
N LEU A 373 1.74 -17.18 -13.54
CA LEU A 373 0.36 -16.74 -13.68
C LEU A 373 -0.17 -16.28 -12.32
N ARG A 374 -0.68 -15.05 -12.24
CA ARG A 374 -1.31 -14.45 -11.06
C ARG A 374 -2.60 -13.75 -11.44
N VAL A 375 -3.59 -13.84 -10.56
CA VAL A 375 -4.86 -13.10 -10.65
C VAL A 375 -5.16 -12.50 -9.29
N GLU A 376 -5.37 -11.21 -9.24
CA GLU A 376 -5.52 -10.43 -8.03
C GLU A 376 -6.75 -9.55 -8.04
N ASP A 377 -7.40 -9.44 -6.89
CA ASP A 377 -8.40 -8.40 -6.59
C ASP A 377 -8.21 -7.88 -5.16
N ILE A 378 -8.72 -6.67 -4.91
CA ILE A 378 -8.69 -6.04 -3.60
C ILE A 378 -10.08 -6.15 -2.95
N VAL A 379 -10.10 -6.62 -1.70
CA VAL A 379 -11.34 -6.76 -0.93
C VAL A 379 -11.27 -6.03 0.41
N VAL A 380 -12.43 -5.54 0.89
CA VAL A 380 -12.57 -5.05 2.26
C VAL A 380 -13.30 -6.09 3.11
N VAL A 381 -12.76 -6.37 4.29
CA VAL A 381 -13.30 -7.32 5.27
C VAL A 381 -14.55 -6.73 5.93
N THR A 382 -15.61 -7.51 6.02
CA THR A 382 -16.86 -7.20 6.74
C THR A 382 -17.08 -8.20 7.89
N GLU A 383 -18.15 -8.03 8.66
CA GLU A 383 -18.50 -8.96 9.75
C GLU A 383 -18.71 -10.41 9.24
N ASP A 384 -19.42 -10.56 8.12
CA ASP A 384 -19.87 -11.85 7.61
C ASP A 384 -19.11 -12.34 6.35
N GLY A 385 -18.18 -11.52 5.79
CA GLY A 385 -17.48 -11.84 4.56
C GLY A 385 -16.54 -10.74 4.11
N CYS A 386 -16.50 -10.49 2.79
CA CYS A 386 -15.75 -9.37 2.22
C CYS A 386 -16.46 -8.81 0.98
N ILE A 387 -16.11 -7.56 0.63
CA ILE A 387 -16.63 -6.86 -0.55
C ILE A 387 -15.46 -6.51 -1.46
N ASN A 388 -15.53 -6.92 -2.73
CA ASN A 388 -14.56 -6.51 -3.74
C ASN A 388 -14.64 -4.98 -3.95
N LEU A 389 -13.51 -4.29 -3.89
CA LEU A 389 -13.44 -2.83 -4.07
C LEU A 389 -13.31 -2.44 -5.54
N GLY A 390 -12.91 -3.37 -6.39
CA GLY A 390 -12.76 -3.16 -7.82
C GLY A 390 -14.05 -3.30 -8.61
N SER A 391 -13.92 -3.04 -9.92
CA SER A 391 -14.92 -3.40 -10.93
C SER A 391 -14.62 -4.82 -11.42
N PRO A 392 -15.61 -5.58 -11.91
CA PRO A 392 -15.32 -6.92 -12.44
C PRO A 392 -14.35 -6.85 -13.64
N LEU A 393 -13.09 -7.19 -13.41
CA LEU A 393 -12.11 -7.45 -14.46
C LEU A 393 -12.15 -8.92 -14.85
N PRO A 394 -12.13 -9.26 -16.16
CA PRO A 394 -12.08 -10.66 -16.57
C PRO A 394 -10.88 -11.39 -15.95
N GLU A 395 -11.13 -12.60 -15.46
CA GLU A 395 -10.11 -13.55 -15.02
C GLU A 395 -9.85 -14.53 -16.15
N THR A 396 -9.27 -14.04 -17.23
CA THR A 396 -9.01 -14.78 -18.47
C THR A 396 -7.60 -14.55 -18.95
N LEU A 397 -7.07 -15.48 -19.75
CA LEU A 397 -5.80 -15.29 -20.45
C LEU A 397 -5.99 -14.61 -21.81
N SER A 398 -7.22 -14.64 -22.36
CA SER A 398 -7.57 -14.01 -23.65
C SER A 398 -8.35 -12.73 -23.41
N TRP A 399 -7.88 -11.63 -24.02
CA TRP A 399 -8.42 -10.28 -23.86
C TRP A 399 -8.80 -9.64 -25.19
N ASN A 400 -9.19 -10.46 -26.17
CA ASN A 400 -9.46 -10.01 -27.56
C ASN A 400 -10.85 -9.38 -27.75
N ASP A 401 -11.67 -9.20 -26.68
CA ASP A 401 -13.02 -8.67 -26.72
C ASP A 401 -13.08 -7.15 -26.48
#